data_42c0cc20831a8667991468b1fa9e7133
#
_entry.id   42c0cc20831a8667991468b1fa9e7133
#
_cell.length_a   1.000
_cell.length_b   1.000
_cell.length_c   1.000
_cell.angle_alpha   90.00
_cell.angle_beta   90.00
_cell.angle_gamma   90.00
#
_symmetry.space_group_name_H-M   'P 1'
#
loop_
_entity.id
_entity.type
_entity.pdbx_description
1 polymer ?
#
loop_
_entity_poly.entity_id
_entity_poly.type
_entity_poly.pdbx_seq_one_letter_code
_entity_poly.pdbx_strand_id
1 'polypeptide(L)'
;MICVIAAIKAKTGQRKALLECIKDNLPNVHAETGCIEYQPMVDIESSLGTQELNETVVTMVEKWETMANLNAHAVAPHMLEYREKVKDIVENVSLKVLTAA
;
A
#
# COMPACT_ATOMS: atom_id res chain seq x y z
N MET A 1 0.33 18.37 -1.09
CA MET A 1 0.68 16.95 -1.27
C MET A 1 0.17 16.12 -0.11
N ILE A 2 -0.37 14.98 -0.41
CA ILE A 2 -0.89 14.04 0.58
C ILE A 2 0.01 12.81 0.59
N CYS A 3 0.39 12.35 1.78
CA CYS A 3 1.14 11.12 1.97
C CYS A 3 0.23 10.05 2.59
N VAL A 4 0.38 8.81 2.16
CA VAL A 4 -0.35 7.68 2.75
C VAL A 4 0.66 6.63 3.19
N ILE A 5 0.49 6.14 4.39
CA ILE A 5 1.19 4.96 4.90
C ILE A 5 0.12 3.91 5.16
N ALA A 6 0.12 2.87 4.33
CA ALA A 6 -0.85 1.80 4.43
C ALA A 6 -0.15 0.51 4.88
N ALA A 7 -0.47 0.02 6.06
CA ALA A 7 0.03 -1.26 6.54
C ALA A 7 -0.97 -2.36 6.17
N ILE A 8 -0.58 -3.22 5.24
CA ILE A 8 -1.42 -4.31 4.76
C ILE A 8 -0.89 -5.61 5.36
N LYS A 9 -1.63 -6.18 6.30
CA LYS A 9 -1.26 -7.43 6.93
C LYS A 9 -1.82 -8.60 6.13
N ALA A 10 -0.92 -9.43 5.61
CA ALA A 10 -1.30 -10.68 4.96
C ALA A 10 -1.51 -11.79 5.98
N LYS A 11 -2.32 -12.76 5.63
CA LYS A 11 -2.41 -14.01 6.39
C LYS A 11 -1.06 -14.70 6.37
N THR A 12 -0.80 -15.53 7.38
CA THR A 12 0.47 -16.25 7.52
C THR A 12 0.85 -16.97 6.23
N GLY A 13 2.07 -16.73 5.76
CA GLY A 13 2.59 -17.36 4.55
C GLY A 13 2.13 -16.73 3.24
N GLN A 14 1.30 -15.66 3.28
CA GLN A 14 0.68 -15.06 2.09
C GLN A 14 1.30 -13.74 1.65
N ARG A 15 2.32 -13.21 2.34
CA ARG A 15 2.92 -11.92 1.97
C ARG A 15 3.48 -11.90 0.55
N LYS A 16 4.11 -12.98 0.12
CA LYS A 16 4.65 -13.08 -1.25
C LYS A 16 3.53 -12.97 -2.30
N ALA A 17 2.43 -13.68 -2.10
CA ALA A 17 1.28 -13.63 -2.99
C ALA A 17 0.67 -12.23 -3.02
N LEU A 18 0.56 -11.57 -1.87
CA LEU A 18 0.10 -10.19 -1.78
C LEU A 18 1.00 -9.24 -2.55
N LEU A 19 2.32 -9.36 -2.39
CA LEU A 19 3.30 -8.54 -3.12
C LEU A 19 3.18 -8.71 -4.63
N GLU A 20 2.97 -9.93 -5.11
CA GLU A 20 2.79 -10.21 -6.54
C GLU A 20 1.54 -9.48 -7.08
N CYS A 21 0.43 -9.54 -6.37
CA CYS A 21 -0.79 -8.83 -6.76
C CYS A 21 -0.60 -7.31 -6.76
N ILE A 22 0.08 -6.77 -5.75
CA ILE A 22 0.39 -5.33 -5.69
C ILE A 22 1.26 -4.92 -6.87
N LYS A 23 2.34 -5.66 -7.14
CA LYS A 23 3.28 -5.35 -8.22
C LYS A 23 2.64 -5.43 -9.59
N ASP A 24 1.75 -6.38 -9.81
CA ASP A 24 1.00 -6.51 -11.07
C ASP A 24 0.13 -5.29 -11.34
N ASN A 25 -0.35 -4.62 -10.30
CA ASN A 25 -1.21 -3.44 -10.41
C ASN A 25 -0.45 -2.11 -10.44
N LEU A 26 0.86 -2.10 -10.16
CA LEU A 26 1.65 -0.86 -10.09
C LEU A 26 1.56 0.00 -11.36
N PRO A 27 1.66 -0.55 -12.58
CA PRO A 27 1.54 0.28 -13.78
C PRO A 27 0.21 1.06 -13.85
N ASN A 28 -0.88 0.44 -13.43
CA ASN A 28 -2.20 1.08 -13.40
C ASN A 28 -2.24 2.24 -12.40
N VAL A 29 -1.66 2.04 -11.22
CA VAL A 29 -1.61 3.09 -10.19
C VAL A 29 -0.69 4.24 -10.62
N HIS A 30 0.48 3.92 -11.14
CA HIS A 30 1.43 4.94 -11.59
C HIS A 30 0.89 5.80 -12.74
N ALA A 31 -0.06 5.28 -13.52
CA ALA A 31 -0.73 6.02 -14.58
C ALA A 31 -1.86 6.93 -14.10
N GLU A 32 -2.27 6.82 -12.83
CA GLU A 32 -3.33 7.66 -12.28
C GLU A 32 -2.92 9.12 -12.15
N THR A 33 -3.86 10.01 -12.44
CA THR A 33 -3.64 11.45 -12.27
C THR A 33 -3.27 11.76 -10.82
N GLY A 34 -2.19 12.53 -10.65
CA GLY A 34 -1.73 12.98 -9.33
C GLY A 34 -0.94 11.96 -8.53
N CYS A 35 -0.68 10.78 -9.05
CA CYS A 35 0.18 9.82 -8.39
C CYS A 35 1.64 10.25 -8.48
N ILE A 36 2.23 10.64 -7.35
CA ILE A 36 3.64 11.07 -7.28
C ILE A 36 4.51 9.85 -6.93
N GLU A 37 4.07 9.06 -5.96
CA GLU A 37 4.78 7.87 -5.50
C GLU A 37 3.77 6.82 -5.04
N TYR A 38 4.04 5.57 -5.36
CA TYR A 38 3.24 4.44 -4.91
C TYR A 38 4.15 3.22 -4.88
N GLN A 39 4.63 2.85 -3.68
CA GLN A 39 5.69 1.87 -3.53
C GLN A 39 5.37 0.86 -2.41
N PRO A 40 5.32 -0.45 -2.71
CA PRO A 40 5.28 -1.45 -1.67
C PRO A 40 6.65 -1.60 -1.02
N MET A 41 6.66 -1.66 0.30
CA MET A 41 7.87 -1.83 1.09
C MET A 41 7.67 -2.91 2.13
N VAL A 42 8.75 -3.53 2.55
CA VAL A 42 8.77 -4.53 3.62
C VAL A 42 9.80 -4.13 4.67
N ASP A 43 9.59 -4.58 5.88
CA ASP A 43 10.49 -4.28 6.99
C ASP A 43 11.87 -4.88 6.73
N ILE A 44 12.90 -4.12 7.07
CA ILE A 44 14.29 -4.57 7.01
C ILE A 44 14.92 -4.46 8.39
N GLU A 45 15.66 -5.48 8.78
CA GLU A 45 16.37 -5.45 10.06
C GLU A 45 17.43 -4.36 10.09
N SER A 46 17.49 -3.66 11.21
CA SER A 46 18.49 -2.62 11.47
C SER A 46 19.05 -2.78 12.89
N SER A 47 19.98 -1.90 13.28
CA SER A 47 20.50 -1.87 14.65
C SER A 47 19.67 -0.98 15.58
N LEU A 48 18.55 -0.44 15.11
CA LEU A 48 17.71 0.47 15.91
C LEU A 48 16.80 -0.34 16.84
N GLY A 49 16.96 -0.17 18.15
CA GLY A 49 16.27 -0.99 19.15
C GLY A 49 14.77 -0.74 19.28
N THR A 50 14.27 0.35 18.71
CA THR A 50 12.84 0.69 18.72
C THR A 50 12.11 0.22 17.45
N GLN A 51 12.83 -0.43 16.56
CA GLN A 51 12.26 -0.93 15.30
C GLN A 51 11.28 -2.07 15.55
N GLU A 52 10.17 -2.04 14.83
CA GLU A 52 9.29 -3.19 14.68
C GLU A 52 9.66 -3.96 13.40
N LEU A 53 9.64 -5.29 13.49
CA LEU A 53 9.83 -6.17 12.34
C LEU A 53 8.62 -7.06 12.20
N ASN A 54 7.94 -6.97 11.06
CA ASN A 54 6.70 -7.72 10.83
C ASN A 54 6.75 -8.43 9.49
N GLU A 55 6.93 -9.74 9.53
CA GLU A 55 7.10 -10.58 8.34
C GLU A 55 5.84 -10.73 7.50
N THR A 56 4.66 -10.39 8.04
CA THR A 56 3.38 -10.55 7.34
C THR A 56 2.86 -9.26 6.76
N VAL A 57 3.53 -8.13 6.99
CA VAL A 57 3.06 -6.81 6.57
C VAL A 57 3.78 -6.32 5.32
N VAL A 58 3.00 -5.76 4.38
CA VAL A 58 3.50 -4.92 3.30
C VAL A 58 3.08 -3.49 3.63
N THR A 59 4.03 -2.57 3.66
CA THR A 59 3.75 -1.16 3.89
C THR A 59 3.77 -0.43 2.56
N MET A 60 2.62 0.13 2.17
CA MET A 60 2.54 1.00 0.99
C MET A 60 2.93 2.40 1.41
N VAL A 61 3.87 2.98 0.69
CA VAL A 61 4.27 4.39 0.83
C VAL A 61 3.75 5.11 -0.40
N GLU A 62 2.85 6.07 -0.19
CA GLU A 62 2.14 6.73 -1.28
C GLU A 62 2.24 8.24 -1.15
N LYS A 63 2.32 8.92 -2.28
CA LYS A 63 2.24 10.38 -2.36
C LYS A 63 1.31 10.77 -3.50
N TRP A 64 0.36 11.66 -3.20
CA TRP A 64 -0.64 12.15 -4.15
C TRP A 64 -0.64 13.67 -4.16
N GLU A 65 -0.83 14.27 -5.33
CA GLU A 65 -0.84 15.74 -5.44
C GLU A 65 -1.93 16.36 -4.58
N THR A 66 -3.14 15.79 -4.59
CA THR A 66 -4.31 16.30 -3.89
C THR A 66 -5.11 15.20 -3.23
N MET A 67 -5.97 15.57 -2.28
CA MET A 67 -6.91 14.64 -1.67
C MET A 67 -7.90 14.10 -2.71
N ALA A 68 -8.30 14.92 -3.69
CA ALA A 68 -9.20 14.48 -4.76
C ALA A 68 -8.56 13.36 -5.59
N ASN A 69 -7.26 13.42 -5.86
CA ASN A 69 -6.54 12.35 -6.55
C ASN A 69 -6.51 11.07 -5.73
N LEU A 70 -6.25 11.17 -4.42
CA LEU A 70 -6.30 10.01 -3.54
C LEU A 70 -7.71 9.39 -3.49
N ASN A 71 -8.74 10.21 -3.40
CA ASN A 71 -10.13 9.72 -3.39
C ASN A 71 -10.46 9.00 -4.69
N ALA A 72 -10.03 9.52 -5.83
CA ALA A 72 -10.22 8.88 -7.13
C ALA A 72 -9.50 7.52 -7.20
N HIS A 73 -8.27 7.45 -6.68
CA HIS A 73 -7.52 6.20 -6.57
C HIS A 73 -8.31 5.14 -5.79
N ALA A 74 -8.87 5.53 -4.66
CA ALA A 74 -9.56 4.59 -3.76
C ALA A 74 -10.74 3.88 -4.44
N VAL A 75 -11.36 4.49 -5.45
CA VAL A 75 -12.52 3.93 -6.16
C VAL A 75 -12.22 3.56 -7.62
N ALA A 76 -10.97 3.62 -8.04
CA ALA A 76 -10.57 3.27 -9.40
C ALA A 76 -10.95 1.80 -9.70
N PRO A 77 -11.47 1.49 -10.91
CA PRO A 77 -11.86 0.13 -11.27
C PRO A 77 -10.78 -0.92 -11.04
N HIS A 78 -9.52 -0.61 -11.39
CA HIS A 78 -8.41 -1.54 -11.18
C HIS A 78 -8.13 -1.79 -9.69
N MET A 79 -8.42 -0.82 -8.81
CA MET A 79 -8.29 -1.00 -7.35
C MET A 79 -9.40 -1.88 -6.80
N LEU A 80 -10.62 -1.77 -7.33
CA LEU A 80 -11.73 -2.65 -6.95
C LEU A 80 -11.41 -4.09 -7.35
N GLU A 81 -10.87 -4.30 -8.54
CA GLU A 81 -10.43 -5.62 -9.00
C GLU A 81 -9.29 -6.17 -8.15
N TYR A 82 -8.31 -5.34 -7.82
CA TYR A 82 -7.19 -5.70 -6.95
C TYR A 82 -7.69 -6.15 -5.58
N ARG A 83 -8.59 -5.39 -4.96
CA ARG A 83 -9.14 -5.76 -3.65
C ARG A 83 -9.88 -7.08 -3.69
N GLU A 84 -10.60 -7.37 -4.76
CA GLU A 84 -11.27 -8.66 -4.94
C GLU A 84 -10.27 -9.80 -5.03
N LYS A 85 -9.15 -9.61 -5.74
CA LYS A 85 -8.09 -10.63 -5.85
C LYS A 85 -7.44 -10.96 -4.52
N VAL A 86 -7.27 -9.98 -3.63
CA VAL A 86 -6.51 -10.15 -2.39
C VAL A 86 -7.39 -10.36 -1.15
N LYS A 87 -8.70 -10.33 -1.28
CA LYS A 87 -9.61 -10.41 -0.12
C LYS A 87 -9.38 -11.63 0.77
N ASP A 88 -8.99 -12.77 0.19
CA ASP A 88 -8.73 -14.00 0.95
C ASP A 88 -7.29 -14.09 1.45
N ILE A 89 -6.42 -13.18 1.02
CA ILE A 89 -5.01 -13.12 1.40
C ILE A 89 -4.80 -12.10 2.52
N VAL A 90 -5.54 -11.00 2.51
CA VAL A 90 -5.40 -9.90 3.45
C VAL A 90 -6.18 -10.17 4.73
N GLU A 91 -5.49 -10.01 5.86
CA GLU A 91 -6.12 -10.13 7.18
C GLU A 91 -6.62 -8.79 7.70
N ASN A 92 -5.84 -7.73 7.48
CA ASN A 92 -6.12 -6.41 8.02
C ASN A 92 -5.41 -5.32 7.21
N VAL A 93 -6.01 -4.13 7.17
CA VAL A 93 -5.41 -2.94 6.58
C VAL A 93 -5.55 -1.78 7.55
N SER A 94 -4.48 -1.04 7.74
CA SER A 94 -4.45 0.17 8.55
C SER A 94 -3.87 1.32 7.71
N LEU A 95 -4.51 2.47 7.75
CA LEU A 95 -4.12 3.64 6.96
C LEU A 95 -3.75 4.81 7.84
N LYS A 96 -2.70 5.52 7.45
CA LYS A 96 -2.45 6.90 7.86
C LYS A 96 -2.48 7.78 6.64
N VAL A 97 -3.27 8.82 6.67
CA VAL A 97 -3.32 9.85 5.64
C VAL A 97 -2.72 11.11 6.25
N LEU A 98 -1.64 11.60 5.66
CA LEU A 98 -0.77 12.59 6.26
C LEU A 98 -0.58 13.79 5.34
N THR A 99 -0.38 14.94 5.95
CA THR A 99 0.11 16.14 5.27
C THR A 99 1.21 16.76 6.13
N ALA A 100 2.05 17.61 5.52
CA ALA A 100 3.08 18.30 6.28
C ALA A 100 2.48 19.12 7.41
N ALA A 101 3.09 19.02 8.58
CA ALA A 101 2.63 19.74 9.77
C ALA A 101 3.03 21.23 9.73
#